data_0a6c7bd05fee65d7d122df91c238d2c2
#
_entry.id   0a6c7bd05fee65d7d122df91c238d2c2
#
_cell.length_a   1.000
_cell.length_b   1.000
_cell.length_c   1.000
_cell.angle_alpha   90.00
_cell.angle_beta   90.00
_cell.angle_gamma   90.00
#
_symmetry.space_group_name_H-M   'P 1'
#
loop_
_entity.id
_entity.type
_entity.pdbx_description
1 polymer ?
#
loop_
_entity_poly.entity_id
_entity_poly.type
_entity_poly.pdbx_seq_one_letter_code
_entity_poly.pdbx_strand_id
1 'polypeptide(L)'
;ELTPAFGEPPVTVVPGVTAATAAAAVLGAPLGHDHCSISLSDLLTPWPVIEARLRAAADGDFVVSLYNPRSRTRRHQLPRALALLGARRDPDTPAAVVTDVGRPGAQVIRTTLGRLDPDQVDMLSLVVIGSSITRWSGPHMVTPRGYLPEGT
;
A
#
# COMPACT_ATOMS: atom_id res chain seq x y z
N GLU A 1 -20.57 10.24 -8.69
CA GLU A 1 -21.95 10.78 -8.72
C GLU A 1 -22.42 10.81 -10.15
N LEU A 2 -23.39 9.95 -10.48
CA LEU A 2 -24.10 10.01 -11.76
C LEU A 2 -25.15 11.13 -11.63
N THR A 3 -25.00 12.19 -12.40
CA THR A 3 -25.91 13.33 -12.37
C THR A 3 -27.30 12.95 -12.91
N PRO A 4 -28.38 13.41 -12.28
CA PRO A 4 -29.77 13.05 -12.65
C PRO A 4 -30.25 13.50 -14.05
N ALA A 5 -29.40 14.20 -14.81
CA ALA A 5 -29.81 14.86 -16.05
C ALA A 5 -30.12 13.91 -17.22
N PHE A 6 -29.81 12.62 -17.13
CA PHE A 6 -29.97 11.67 -18.26
C PHE A 6 -30.84 10.44 -17.96
N GLY A 7 -31.59 10.45 -16.86
CA GLY A 7 -32.24 9.23 -16.37
C GLY A 7 -31.18 8.25 -15.81
N GLU A 8 -31.57 7.34 -14.95
CA GLU A 8 -30.66 6.32 -14.43
C GLU A 8 -30.34 5.31 -15.54
N PRO A 9 -29.10 5.29 -16.09
CA PRO A 9 -28.73 4.26 -17.04
C PRO A 9 -28.72 2.90 -16.33
N PRO A 10 -29.03 1.80 -17.03
CA PRO A 10 -28.86 0.46 -16.47
C PRO A 10 -27.38 0.25 -16.14
N VAL A 11 -27.05 0.12 -14.86
CA VAL A 11 -25.66 -0.06 -14.37
C VAL A 11 -25.50 -1.48 -13.87
N THR A 12 -24.51 -2.20 -14.43
CA THR A 12 -24.06 -3.49 -13.93
C THR A 12 -22.68 -3.34 -13.33
N VAL A 13 -22.52 -3.75 -12.08
CA VAL A 13 -21.22 -3.75 -11.39
C VAL A 13 -20.54 -5.11 -11.60
N VAL A 14 -19.35 -5.08 -12.19
CA VAL A 14 -18.51 -6.27 -12.35
C VAL A 14 -17.39 -6.21 -11.31
N PRO A 15 -17.21 -7.26 -10.49
CA PRO A 15 -16.10 -7.31 -9.52
C PRO A 15 -14.75 -7.36 -10.25
N GLY A 16 -13.75 -6.71 -9.64
CA GLY A 16 -12.41 -6.62 -10.21
C GLY A 16 -11.31 -6.80 -9.16
N VAL A 17 -10.10 -7.06 -9.64
CA VAL A 17 -8.90 -7.18 -8.80
C VAL A 17 -8.30 -5.78 -8.61
N THR A 18 -8.08 -5.39 -7.36
CA THR A 18 -7.42 -4.11 -7.06
C THR A 18 -5.90 -4.22 -7.21
N ALA A 19 -5.21 -3.09 -7.38
CA ALA A 19 -3.74 -3.09 -7.43
C ALA A 19 -3.11 -3.65 -6.15
N ALA A 20 -3.73 -3.48 -4.98
CA ALA A 20 -3.22 -4.03 -3.72
C ALA A 20 -3.24 -5.57 -3.73
N THR A 21 -4.35 -6.20 -4.16
CA THR A 21 -4.44 -7.66 -4.24
C THR A 21 -3.58 -8.23 -5.35
N ALA A 22 -3.47 -7.53 -6.49
CA ALA A 22 -2.57 -7.92 -7.57
C ALA A 22 -1.09 -7.84 -7.13
N ALA A 23 -0.69 -6.78 -6.39
CA ALA A 23 0.64 -6.68 -5.82
C ALA A 23 0.89 -7.76 -4.77
N ALA A 24 -0.09 -8.07 -3.91
CA ALA A 24 0.02 -9.15 -2.94
C ALA A 24 0.30 -10.51 -3.61
N ALA A 25 -0.34 -10.79 -4.75
CA ALA A 25 -0.14 -12.03 -5.49
C ALA A 25 1.32 -12.22 -5.98
N VAL A 26 2.03 -11.14 -6.32
CA VAL A 26 3.44 -11.20 -6.76
C VAL A 26 4.43 -11.08 -5.59
N LEU A 27 3.97 -10.53 -4.46
CA LEU A 27 4.79 -10.41 -3.25
C LEU A 27 4.70 -11.63 -2.33
N GLY A 28 3.62 -12.41 -2.38
CA GLY A 28 3.34 -13.53 -1.50
C GLY A 28 2.05 -13.35 -0.72
N ALA A 29 2.12 -13.18 0.60
CA ALA A 29 0.96 -12.99 1.47
C ALA A 29 1.11 -11.75 2.39
N PRO A 30 1.44 -10.55 1.87
CA PRO A 30 1.59 -9.37 2.71
C PRO A 30 0.26 -8.96 3.38
N LEU A 31 -0.87 -9.21 2.70
CA LEU A 31 -2.22 -8.87 3.18
C LEU A 31 -2.87 -10.01 3.97
N GLY A 32 -2.08 -10.92 4.52
CA GLY A 32 -2.57 -12.10 5.25
C GLY A 32 -3.27 -11.79 6.58
N HIS A 33 -3.03 -10.61 7.14
CA HIS A 33 -3.66 -10.08 8.34
C HIS A 33 -4.33 -8.73 8.07
N ASP A 34 -4.62 -7.96 9.10
CA ASP A 34 -5.28 -6.65 8.98
C ASP A 34 -4.47 -5.70 8.10
N HIS A 35 -5.14 -5.09 7.15
CA HIS A 35 -4.52 -4.20 6.18
C HIS A 35 -5.45 -3.06 5.78
N CYS A 36 -4.88 -1.98 5.30
CA CYS A 36 -5.63 -0.86 4.76
C CYS A 36 -5.01 -0.31 3.47
N SER A 37 -5.83 0.38 2.69
CA SER A 37 -5.42 1.08 1.48
C SER A 37 -5.61 2.57 1.67
N ILE A 38 -4.56 3.36 1.45
CA ILE A 38 -4.57 4.82 1.61
C ILE A 38 -4.06 5.47 0.32
N SER A 39 -4.87 6.35 -0.26
CA SER A 39 -4.43 7.18 -1.38
C SER A 39 -3.67 8.39 -0.86
N LEU A 40 -2.48 8.65 -1.43
CA LEU A 40 -1.70 9.85 -1.16
C LEU A 40 -2.08 11.03 -2.07
N SER A 41 -3.14 10.88 -2.88
CA SER A 41 -3.62 11.97 -3.72
C SER A 41 -4.37 13.00 -2.87
N ASP A 42 -3.85 14.21 -2.83
CA ASP A 42 -4.39 15.36 -2.11
C ASP A 42 -5.23 16.30 -3.00
N LEU A 43 -5.61 15.83 -4.19
CA LEU A 43 -6.46 16.60 -5.12
C LEU A 43 -7.88 16.82 -4.58
N LEU A 44 -8.49 15.79 -4.02
CA LEU A 44 -9.88 15.82 -3.52
C LEU A 44 -9.95 15.62 -2.00
N THR A 45 -8.87 15.14 -1.39
CA THR A 45 -8.80 14.91 0.06
C THR A 45 -7.68 15.76 0.64
N PRO A 46 -7.97 16.71 1.54
CA PRO A 46 -6.94 17.55 2.14
C PRO A 46 -5.86 16.72 2.84
N TRP A 47 -4.59 17.14 2.69
CA TRP A 47 -3.45 16.41 3.26
C TRP A 47 -3.58 16.10 4.77
N PRO A 48 -4.09 17.00 5.64
CA PRO A 48 -4.28 16.67 7.06
C PRO A 48 -5.19 15.45 7.30
N VAL A 49 -6.18 15.22 6.43
CA VAL A 49 -7.07 14.04 6.51
C VAL A 49 -6.28 12.77 6.13
N ILE A 50 -5.46 12.82 5.09
CA ILE A 50 -4.60 11.70 4.68
C ILE A 50 -3.60 11.39 5.80
N GLU A 51 -2.99 12.41 6.39
CA GLU A 51 -2.06 12.30 7.49
C GLU A 51 -2.67 11.65 8.72
N ALA A 52 -3.91 12.04 9.08
CA ALA A 52 -4.64 11.40 10.18
C ALA A 52 -4.89 9.90 9.92
N ARG A 53 -5.22 9.51 8.68
CA ARG A 53 -5.38 8.10 8.29
C ARG A 53 -4.07 7.32 8.36
N LEU A 54 -2.96 7.94 7.93
CA LEU A 54 -1.63 7.34 8.03
C LEU A 54 -1.22 7.10 9.49
N ARG A 55 -1.49 8.06 10.40
CA ARG A 55 -1.24 7.92 11.83
C ARG A 55 -2.09 6.80 12.44
N ALA A 56 -3.38 6.75 12.13
CA ALA A 56 -4.26 5.68 12.60
C ALA A 56 -3.81 4.30 12.11
N ALA A 57 -3.35 4.19 10.85
CA ALA A 57 -2.80 2.96 10.31
C ALA A 57 -1.46 2.56 10.96
N ALA A 58 -0.63 3.54 11.33
CA ALA A 58 0.60 3.30 12.05
C ALA A 58 0.34 2.84 13.50
N ASP A 59 -0.57 3.52 14.20
CA ASP A 59 -0.93 3.21 15.59
C ASP A 59 -1.68 1.87 15.71
N GLY A 60 -2.49 1.50 14.69
CA GLY A 60 -3.17 0.21 14.61
C GLY A 60 -2.35 -0.93 14.04
N ASP A 61 -1.09 -0.67 13.68
CA ASP A 61 -0.15 -1.65 13.09
C ASP A 61 -0.68 -2.40 11.86
N PHE A 62 -1.46 -1.74 11.01
CA PHE A 62 -1.97 -2.32 9.77
C PHE A 62 -0.87 -2.47 8.72
N VAL A 63 -0.93 -3.49 7.89
CA VAL A 63 -0.23 -3.47 6.60
C VAL A 63 -0.85 -2.38 5.73
N VAL A 64 -0.02 -1.52 5.14
CA VAL A 64 -0.50 -0.34 4.39
C VAL A 64 -0.16 -0.44 2.92
N SER A 65 -1.18 -0.35 2.06
CA SER A 65 -1.02 -0.19 0.62
C SER A 65 -1.22 1.28 0.24
N LEU A 66 -0.15 1.95 -0.21
CA LEU A 66 -0.18 3.37 -0.59
C LEU A 66 -0.46 3.49 -2.08
N TYR A 67 -1.62 4.03 -2.41
CA TYR A 67 -2.04 4.36 -3.78
C TYR A 67 -1.63 5.78 -4.16
N ASN A 68 -1.45 6.00 -5.44
CA ASN A 68 -1.04 7.30 -5.98
C ASN A 68 0.18 7.88 -5.24
N PRO A 69 1.24 7.10 -5.02
CA PRO A 69 2.33 7.48 -4.12
C PRO A 69 3.10 8.70 -4.62
N ARG A 70 3.21 8.88 -5.94
CA ARG A 70 3.97 9.98 -6.54
C ARG A 70 3.36 10.41 -7.88
N SER A 71 3.58 11.69 -8.25
CA SER A 71 3.31 12.24 -9.59
C SER A 71 4.35 13.32 -9.92
N ARG A 72 4.23 13.94 -11.10
CA ARG A 72 5.11 15.07 -11.49
C ARG A 72 5.06 16.22 -10.50
N THR A 73 3.90 16.50 -9.94
CA THR A 73 3.64 17.61 -9.00
C THR A 73 3.58 17.16 -7.54
N ARG A 74 3.26 15.89 -7.28
CA ARG A 74 3.12 15.32 -5.93
C ARG A 74 4.38 14.53 -5.57
N ARG A 75 5.35 15.21 -4.97
CA ARG A 75 6.67 14.64 -4.62
C ARG A 75 6.92 14.56 -3.12
N HIS A 76 6.13 15.28 -2.30
CA HIS A 76 6.34 15.37 -0.85
C HIS A 76 5.51 14.39 -0.05
N GLN A 77 4.42 13.88 -0.61
CA GLN A 77 3.44 13.07 0.09
C GLN A 77 4.02 11.71 0.50
N LEU A 78 4.71 11.03 -0.42
CA LEU A 78 5.34 9.74 -0.10
C LEU A 78 6.42 9.85 0.98
N PRO A 79 7.42 10.75 0.90
CA PRO A 79 8.38 10.95 2.00
C PRO A 79 7.72 11.24 3.34
N ARG A 80 6.67 12.07 3.38
CA ARG A 80 5.93 12.36 4.61
C ARG A 80 5.18 11.14 5.13
N ALA A 81 4.56 10.33 4.25
CA ALA A 81 3.89 9.10 4.63
C ALA A 81 4.88 8.09 5.23
N LEU A 82 6.05 7.91 4.61
CA LEU A 82 7.10 7.03 5.12
C LEU A 82 7.60 7.49 6.49
N ALA A 83 7.80 8.79 6.69
CA ALA A 83 8.22 9.35 7.98
C ALA A 83 7.17 9.10 9.07
N LEU A 84 5.87 9.25 8.76
CA LEU A 84 4.78 8.99 9.71
C LEU A 84 4.70 7.51 10.11
N LEU A 85 4.81 6.60 9.14
CA LEU A 85 4.83 5.16 9.40
C LEU A 85 6.09 4.75 10.17
N GLY A 86 7.26 5.29 9.80
CA GLY A 86 8.54 5.02 10.43
C GLY A 86 8.66 5.53 11.87
N ALA A 87 7.82 6.49 12.28
CA ALA A 87 7.75 6.92 13.67
C ALA A 87 7.18 5.86 14.63
N ARG A 88 6.55 4.80 14.10
CA ARG A 88 5.89 3.71 14.85
C ARG A 88 6.38 2.33 14.46
N ARG A 89 7.25 2.21 13.48
CA ARG A 89 7.70 0.94 12.91
C ARG A 89 9.22 0.88 12.84
N ASP A 90 9.73 -0.32 12.94
CA ASP A 90 11.15 -0.59 12.75
C ASP A 90 11.57 -0.20 11.31
N PRO A 91 12.72 0.45 11.11
CA PRO A 91 13.25 0.74 9.78
C PRO A 91 13.47 -0.50 8.93
N ASP A 92 13.67 -1.68 9.54
CA ASP A 92 13.78 -2.95 8.83
C ASP A 92 12.43 -3.61 8.50
N THR A 93 11.29 -2.98 8.85
CA THR A 93 9.96 -3.44 8.44
C THR A 93 9.92 -3.67 6.92
N PRO A 94 9.51 -4.85 6.45
CA PRO A 94 9.42 -5.16 5.02
C PRO A 94 8.58 -4.14 4.26
N ALA A 95 9.10 -3.70 3.13
CA ALA A 95 8.40 -2.80 2.21
C ALA A 95 8.66 -3.22 0.76
N ALA A 96 7.73 -2.95 -0.13
CA ALA A 96 7.88 -3.22 -1.54
C ALA A 96 7.26 -2.12 -2.40
N VAL A 97 7.87 -1.90 -3.56
CA VAL A 97 7.29 -1.09 -4.65
C VAL A 97 6.94 -2.03 -5.78
N VAL A 98 5.68 -2.01 -6.22
CA VAL A 98 5.19 -2.82 -7.35
C VAL A 98 4.68 -1.87 -8.41
N THR A 99 5.31 -1.91 -9.58
CA THR A 99 4.98 -1.04 -10.71
C THR A 99 4.40 -1.86 -11.84
N ASP A 100 3.37 -1.34 -12.51
CA ASP A 100 2.69 -1.98 -13.65
C ASP A 100 2.22 -3.42 -13.38
N VAL A 101 1.78 -3.71 -12.16
CA VAL A 101 1.36 -5.07 -11.79
C VAL A 101 0.29 -5.62 -12.74
N GLY A 102 0.49 -6.85 -13.22
CA GLY A 102 -0.39 -7.52 -14.18
C GLY A 102 -0.24 -7.05 -15.63
N ARG A 103 0.79 -6.27 -15.94
CA ARG A 103 1.12 -5.81 -17.30
C ARG A 103 2.50 -6.33 -17.75
N PRO A 104 2.76 -6.37 -19.07
CA PRO A 104 4.12 -6.58 -19.57
C PRO A 104 5.06 -5.51 -19.02
N GLY A 105 6.20 -5.93 -18.44
CA GLY A 105 7.16 -5.00 -17.84
C GLY A 105 6.93 -4.70 -16.35
N ALA A 106 6.02 -5.41 -15.69
CA ALA A 106 5.84 -5.31 -14.25
C ALA A 106 7.15 -5.46 -13.49
N GLN A 107 7.39 -4.56 -12.53
CA GLN A 107 8.62 -4.55 -11.71
C GLN A 107 8.26 -4.64 -10.23
N VAL A 108 9.13 -5.32 -9.48
CA VAL A 108 9.01 -5.46 -8.03
C VAL A 108 10.34 -5.11 -7.37
N ILE A 109 10.35 -4.04 -6.59
CA ILE A 109 11.48 -3.68 -5.72
C ILE A 109 11.14 -4.14 -4.31
N ARG A 110 11.95 -5.05 -3.79
CA ARG A 110 11.86 -5.56 -2.41
C ARG A 110 12.86 -4.80 -1.55
N THR A 111 12.38 -4.21 -0.47
CA THR A 111 13.18 -3.34 0.38
C THR A 111 12.65 -3.35 1.83
N THR A 112 13.07 -2.40 2.63
CA THR A 112 12.53 -2.12 3.97
C THR A 112 12.05 -0.68 4.05
N LEU A 113 11.25 -0.36 5.07
CA LEU A 113 10.71 0.98 5.28
C LEU A 113 11.81 2.04 5.32
N GLY A 114 12.91 1.77 6.03
CA GLY A 114 14.02 2.70 6.19
C GLY A 114 14.92 2.83 4.95
N ARG A 115 14.83 1.90 3.99
CA ARG A 115 15.63 1.89 2.75
C ARG A 115 14.83 2.21 1.50
N LEU A 116 13.51 2.39 1.64
CA LEU A 116 12.66 2.71 0.50
C LEU A 116 13.02 4.08 -0.05
N ASP A 117 13.48 4.11 -1.29
CA ASP A 117 13.83 5.32 -2.01
C ASP A 117 12.59 5.86 -2.75
N PRO A 118 12.04 7.03 -2.35
CA PRO A 118 10.90 7.62 -3.05
C PRO A 118 11.16 7.97 -4.51
N ASP A 119 12.43 8.12 -4.92
CA ASP A 119 12.77 8.45 -6.31
C ASP A 119 12.61 7.26 -7.26
N GLN A 120 12.55 6.05 -6.74
CA GLN A 120 12.24 4.83 -7.50
C GLN A 120 10.73 4.57 -7.67
N VAL A 121 9.89 5.47 -7.17
CA VAL A 121 8.43 5.34 -7.19
C VAL A 121 7.83 6.32 -8.21
N ASP A 122 6.89 5.85 -9.00
CA ASP A 122 6.20 6.64 -10.04
C ASP A 122 4.66 6.59 -9.90
N MET A 123 3.96 7.09 -10.93
CA MET A 123 2.50 7.14 -11.00
C MET A 123 1.83 5.75 -11.15
N LEU A 124 2.56 4.77 -11.66
CA LEU A 124 2.07 3.43 -11.94
C LEU A 124 2.44 2.46 -10.81
N SER A 125 3.09 2.98 -9.77
CA SER A 125 3.54 2.22 -8.63
C SER A 125 2.49 2.14 -7.53
N LEU A 126 2.46 1.00 -6.85
CA LEU A 126 1.86 0.79 -5.55
C LEU A 126 2.98 0.52 -4.54
N VAL A 127 2.92 1.14 -3.36
CA VAL A 127 3.86 0.87 -2.27
C VAL A 127 3.15 0.07 -1.20
N VAL A 128 3.73 -1.06 -0.79
CA VAL A 128 3.23 -1.90 0.30
C VAL A 128 4.21 -1.83 1.46
N ILE A 129 3.73 -1.45 2.64
CA ILE A 129 4.50 -1.39 3.89
C ILE A 129 3.92 -2.41 4.85
N GLY A 130 4.76 -3.29 5.38
CA GLY A 130 4.37 -4.32 6.34
C GLY A 130 3.96 -3.76 7.71
N SER A 131 3.38 -4.61 8.54
CA SER A 131 3.17 -4.40 9.98
C SER A 131 4.40 -4.86 10.78
N SER A 132 4.35 -4.75 12.12
CA SER A 132 5.44 -5.20 13.01
C SER A 132 5.73 -6.70 12.90
N ILE A 133 4.73 -7.51 12.51
CA ILE A 133 4.86 -8.96 12.36
C ILE A 133 5.17 -9.42 10.94
N THR A 134 5.19 -8.49 9.98
CA THR A 134 5.52 -8.80 8.58
C THR A 134 6.99 -9.18 8.46
N ARG A 135 7.29 -10.20 7.66
CA ARG A 135 8.67 -10.64 7.41
C ARG A 135 8.88 -11.05 5.95
N TRP A 136 10.12 -11.01 5.51
CA TRP A 136 10.55 -11.67 4.30
C TRP A 136 10.77 -13.17 4.57
N SER A 137 10.20 -14.03 3.74
CA SER A 137 10.44 -15.48 3.70
C SER A 137 10.96 -15.82 2.31
N GLY A 138 12.27 -15.84 2.14
CA GLY A 138 12.89 -15.84 0.83
C GLY A 138 12.43 -14.61 0.01
N PRO A 139 11.90 -14.80 -1.20
CA PRO A 139 11.41 -13.67 -2.02
C PRO A 139 10.01 -13.19 -1.62
N HIS A 140 9.36 -13.83 -0.64
CA HIS A 140 7.96 -13.58 -0.30
C HIS A 140 7.83 -12.69 0.93
N MET A 141 6.98 -11.67 0.82
CA MET A 141 6.54 -10.84 1.92
C MET A 141 5.33 -11.50 2.59
N VAL A 142 5.44 -11.81 3.88
CA VAL A 142 4.42 -12.57 4.61
C VAL A 142 4.03 -11.85 5.88
N THR A 143 2.73 -11.64 6.08
CA THR A 143 2.14 -11.19 7.35
C THR A 143 1.30 -12.34 7.91
N PRO A 144 1.81 -13.05 8.97
CA PRO A 144 1.13 -14.21 9.53
C PRO A 144 -0.13 -13.80 10.30
N ARG A 145 -1.12 -14.71 10.37
CA ARG A 145 -2.36 -14.52 11.14
C ARG A 145 -2.25 -14.91 12.62
N GLY A 146 -1.04 -15.14 13.12
CA GLY A 146 -0.85 -15.57 14.51
C GLY A 146 -1.14 -17.05 14.78
N TYR A 147 -1.42 -17.83 13.77
CA TYR A 147 -1.45 -19.30 13.90
C TYR A 147 0.00 -19.78 13.97
N LEU A 148 0.65 -19.57 15.11
CA LEU A 148 1.84 -20.34 15.43
C LEU A 148 1.37 -21.76 15.79
N PRO A 149 2.01 -22.84 15.28
CA PRO A 149 1.80 -24.16 15.80
C PRO A 149 2.05 -24.11 17.32
N GLU A 150 1.08 -24.57 18.12
CA GLU A 150 1.32 -24.78 19.54
C GLU A 150 2.49 -25.77 19.65
N GLY A 151 3.63 -25.32 20.15
CA GLY A 151 4.77 -26.17 20.47
C GLY A 151 5.95 -26.10 19.47
N THR A 152 6.62 -24.97 19.38
CA THR A 152 8.07 -24.91 19.03
C THR A 152 8.79 -24.04 20.06
#